data_1cffa007b04e8b0087f0f52d26c5ec7c
#
_entry.id   1cffa007b04e8b0087f0f52d26c5ec7c
#
_cell.length_a   1.000
_cell.length_b   1.000
_cell.length_c   1.000
_cell.angle_alpha   90.00
_cell.angle_beta   90.00
_cell.angle_gamma   90.00
#
_symmetry.space_group_name_H-M   'P 1'
#
loop_
_entity.id
_entity.type
_entity.pdbx_description
1 polymer ?
#
loop_
_entity_poly.entity_id
_entity_poly.type
_entity_poly.pdbx_seq_one_letter_code
_entity_poly.pdbx_strand_id
1 'polypeptide(L)'
;MPRPDRISSATLDYLRNELKPLVGTQFRILSLPVKALQAFEPSQVGTIVGTLMDACIPHLEGIPQVGLKKHEGILGDREGYPDYKHSSGLRVELKLLYIDNPTLEMKRPPTRREPSARLTQKVTVKNVNPATDAMLLIAYRLEPQAENPSLVSPTIFDFEVFSMIELVEARDRRLLACGGRWFGDYETPTILSRVGKAKLKAGLALDDTSYGRKESEGKDYNEDTNFGKLQRIPHAGLKAFLNKNREFLEVSEATNGQADPTA
;
A
#
# COMPACT_ATOMS: atom_id res chain seq x y z
N MET A 1 6.95 -30.55 9.10
CA MET A 1 7.01 -30.37 7.65
C MET A 1 8.14 -29.40 7.33
N PRO A 2 8.99 -29.64 6.32
CA PRO A 2 9.95 -28.66 5.88
C PRO A 2 9.22 -27.37 5.48
N ARG A 3 9.80 -26.21 5.78
CA ARG A 3 9.23 -24.93 5.32
C ARG A 3 9.27 -24.93 3.79
N PRO A 4 8.21 -24.52 3.10
CA PRO A 4 8.25 -24.42 1.64
C PRO A 4 9.40 -23.47 1.23
N ASP A 5 10.04 -23.79 0.12
CA ASP A 5 11.09 -22.92 -0.45
C ASP A 5 10.53 -21.51 -0.62
N ARG A 6 11.32 -20.52 -0.21
CA ARG A 6 10.98 -19.12 -0.35
C ARG A 6 11.74 -18.50 -1.49
N ILE A 7 11.15 -17.48 -2.11
CA ILE A 7 11.85 -16.67 -3.10
C ILE A 7 13.18 -16.18 -2.53
N SER A 8 14.27 -16.40 -3.26
CA SER A 8 15.60 -16.04 -2.81
C SER A 8 15.87 -14.53 -2.95
N SER A 9 16.80 -13.99 -2.15
CA SER A 9 17.27 -12.61 -2.34
C SER A 9 17.82 -12.38 -3.73
N ALA A 10 18.56 -13.35 -4.28
CA ALA A 10 19.09 -13.27 -5.64
C ALA A 10 17.98 -13.16 -6.71
N THR A 11 16.87 -13.87 -6.51
CA THR A 11 15.70 -13.77 -7.41
C THR A 11 15.02 -12.40 -7.31
N LEU A 12 14.90 -11.84 -6.09
CA LEU A 12 14.37 -10.51 -5.91
C LEU A 12 15.30 -9.45 -6.51
N ASP A 13 16.61 -9.60 -6.37
CA ASP A 13 17.62 -8.71 -6.96
C ASP A 13 17.59 -8.76 -8.49
N TYR A 14 17.42 -9.96 -9.05
CA TYR A 14 17.21 -10.12 -10.49
C TYR A 14 15.97 -9.32 -10.93
N LEU A 15 14.83 -9.49 -10.27
CA LEU A 15 13.60 -8.77 -10.62
C LEU A 15 13.77 -7.25 -10.47
N ARG A 16 14.47 -6.77 -9.42
CA ARG A 16 14.80 -5.34 -9.26
C ARG A 16 15.59 -4.81 -10.46
N ASN A 17 16.56 -5.59 -10.93
CA ASN A 17 17.39 -5.16 -12.08
C ASN A 17 16.57 -5.06 -13.37
N GLU A 18 15.71 -6.05 -13.64
CA GLU A 18 14.82 -6.05 -14.80
C GLU A 18 13.84 -4.85 -14.78
N LEU A 19 13.36 -4.45 -13.59
CA LEU A 19 12.37 -3.38 -13.45
C LEU A 19 12.97 -1.96 -13.36
N LYS A 20 14.30 -1.81 -13.29
CA LYS A 20 14.95 -0.49 -13.25
C LYS A 20 14.51 0.48 -14.35
N PRO A 21 14.27 0.04 -15.61
CA PRO A 21 13.84 0.93 -16.69
C PRO A 21 12.48 1.62 -16.41
N LEU A 22 11.70 1.15 -15.45
CA LEU A 22 10.43 1.82 -15.07
C LEU A 22 10.65 3.19 -14.41
N VAL A 23 11.79 3.40 -13.74
CA VAL A 23 12.08 4.68 -13.08
C VAL A 23 12.24 5.78 -14.11
N GLY A 24 11.58 6.91 -13.89
CA GLY A 24 11.55 8.04 -14.81
C GLY A 24 10.41 7.96 -15.84
N THR A 25 9.69 6.83 -15.93
CA THR A 25 8.53 6.72 -16.83
C THR A 25 7.45 7.72 -16.41
N GLN A 26 7.08 8.61 -17.32
CA GLN A 26 6.03 9.61 -17.14
C GLN A 26 4.74 9.21 -17.88
N PHE A 27 3.63 9.19 -17.15
CA PHE A 27 2.30 8.84 -17.69
C PHE A 27 1.62 10.07 -18.29
N ARG A 28 2.07 10.53 -19.45
CA ARG A 28 1.58 11.77 -20.09
C ARG A 28 0.09 11.74 -20.44
N ILE A 29 -0.48 10.56 -20.62
CA ILE A 29 -1.91 10.39 -20.83
C ILE A 29 -2.75 10.84 -19.60
N LEU A 30 -2.14 10.88 -18.43
CA LEU A 30 -2.78 11.29 -17.17
C LEU A 30 -2.34 12.71 -16.78
N SER A 31 -2.56 13.68 -17.65
CA SER A 31 -2.14 15.07 -17.45
C SER A 31 -3.16 15.83 -16.61
N LEU A 32 -2.67 16.56 -15.60
CA LEU A 32 -3.47 17.44 -14.75
C LEU A 32 -2.93 18.88 -14.84
N PRO A 33 -3.81 19.90 -14.94
CA PRO A 33 -3.38 21.29 -14.84
C PRO A 33 -2.81 21.58 -13.45
N VAL A 34 -1.62 22.22 -13.37
CA VAL A 34 -0.99 22.60 -12.09
C VAL A 34 -1.97 23.39 -11.21
N LYS A 35 -2.71 24.34 -11.80
CA LYS A 35 -3.70 25.16 -11.06
C LYS A 35 -4.81 24.33 -10.40
N ALA A 36 -5.15 23.16 -10.95
CA ALA A 36 -6.18 22.31 -10.37
C ALA A 36 -5.69 21.61 -9.09
N LEU A 37 -4.38 21.45 -8.91
CA LEU A 37 -3.82 20.75 -7.74
C LEU A 37 -4.13 21.43 -6.42
N GLN A 38 -4.29 22.77 -6.41
CA GLN A 38 -4.63 23.53 -5.21
C GLN A 38 -6.00 23.15 -4.62
N ALA A 39 -6.86 22.52 -5.41
CA ALA A 39 -8.17 22.02 -4.95
C ALA A 39 -8.08 20.63 -4.30
N PHE A 40 -6.98 19.91 -4.48
CA PHE A 40 -6.84 18.50 -4.05
C PHE A 40 -5.86 18.33 -2.89
N GLU A 41 -6.23 17.45 -1.97
CA GLU A 41 -5.27 16.91 -0.99
C GLU A 41 -4.44 15.77 -1.63
N PRO A 42 -3.18 15.55 -1.21
CA PRO A 42 -2.34 14.45 -1.72
C PRO A 42 -3.03 13.08 -1.68
N SER A 43 -3.82 12.80 -0.63
CA SER A 43 -4.55 11.54 -0.50
C SER A 43 -5.63 11.35 -1.57
N GLN A 44 -6.25 12.44 -2.03
CA GLN A 44 -7.25 12.41 -3.10
C GLN A 44 -6.56 12.14 -4.45
N VAL A 45 -5.46 12.84 -4.72
CA VAL A 45 -4.63 12.58 -5.91
C VAL A 45 -4.13 11.14 -5.91
N GLY A 46 -3.56 10.68 -4.79
CA GLY A 46 -3.08 9.30 -4.67
C GLY A 46 -4.16 8.24 -4.95
N THR A 47 -5.41 8.51 -4.59
CA THR A 47 -6.53 7.60 -4.88
C THR A 47 -6.94 7.64 -6.34
N ILE A 48 -7.19 8.84 -6.89
CA ILE A 48 -7.69 9.01 -8.26
C ILE A 48 -6.61 8.60 -9.27
N VAL A 49 -5.44 9.21 -9.16
CA VAL A 49 -4.32 9.00 -10.09
C VAL A 49 -3.78 7.58 -9.97
N GLY A 50 -3.67 7.04 -8.75
CA GLY A 50 -3.24 5.66 -8.54
C GLY A 50 -4.14 4.64 -9.22
N THR A 51 -5.46 4.82 -9.16
CA THR A 51 -6.42 3.95 -9.87
C THR A 51 -6.25 4.04 -11.38
N LEU A 52 -6.07 5.26 -11.91
CA LEU A 52 -5.86 5.46 -13.35
C LEU A 52 -4.49 4.88 -13.80
N MET A 53 -3.45 5.06 -13.00
CA MET A 53 -2.14 4.45 -13.28
C MET A 53 -2.21 2.94 -13.32
N ASP A 54 -2.85 2.30 -12.35
CA ASP A 54 -3.01 0.83 -12.32
C ASP A 54 -3.68 0.32 -13.60
N ALA A 55 -4.71 1.04 -14.08
CA ALA A 55 -5.35 0.72 -15.35
C ALA A 55 -4.45 0.96 -16.57
N CYS A 56 -3.56 1.95 -16.53
CA CYS A 56 -2.69 2.34 -17.66
C CYS A 56 -1.39 1.52 -17.72
N ILE A 57 -0.87 1.05 -16.58
CA ILE A 57 0.41 0.32 -16.53
C ILE A 57 0.49 -0.83 -17.55
N PRO A 58 -0.53 -1.69 -17.74
CA PRO A 58 -0.46 -2.78 -18.72
C PRO A 58 -0.27 -2.32 -20.17
N HIS A 59 -0.62 -1.06 -20.45
CA HIS A 59 -0.61 -0.47 -21.79
C HIS A 59 0.59 0.44 -22.06
N LEU A 60 1.47 0.62 -21.08
CA LEU A 60 2.71 1.37 -21.28
C LEU A 60 3.69 0.58 -22.15
N GLU A 61 4.29 1.24 -23.11
CA GLU A 61 5.28 0.63 -24.02
C GLU A 61 6.46 -0.03 -23.27
N GLY A 62 6.89 0.57 -22.15
CA GLY A 62 7.99 0.04 -21.33
C GLY A 62 7.65 -1.22 -20.53
N ILE A 63 6.38 -1.54 -20.28
CA ILE A 63 5.97 -2.69 -19.45
C ILE A 63 6.30 -4.04 -20.12
N PRO A 64 6.02 -4.27 -21.40
CA PRO A 64 6.46 -5.49 -22.07
C PRO A 64 8.00 -5.65 -22.09
N GLN A 65 8.74 -4.54 -22.17
CA GLN A 65 10.20 -4.54 -22.18
C GLN A 65 10.79 -5.01 -20.83
N VAL A 66 10.11 -4.73 -19.72
CA VAL A 66 10.50 -5.24 -18.39
C VAL A 66 9.85 -6.59 -18.06
N GLY A 67 9.29 -7.28 -19.04
CA GLY A 67 8.78 -8.65 -18.91
C GLY A 67 7.50 -8.83 -18.11
N LEU A 68 6.79 -7.76 -17.74
CA LEU A 68 5.52 -7.84 -17.02
C LEU A 68 4.35 -8.01 -17.99
N LYS A 69 3.47 -8.96 -17.68
CA LYS A 69 2.18 -9.15 -18.36
C LYS A 69 1.07 -9.16 -17.32
N LYS A 70 -0.06 -8.48 -17.61
CA LYS A 70 -1.24 -8.55 -16.75
C LYS A 70 -1.66 -10.00 -16.60
N HIS A 71 -1.96 -10.40 -15.37
CA HIS A 71 -2.36 -11.76 -15.05
C HIS A 71 -3.86 -11.80 -14.75
N GLU A 72 -4.57 -12.82 -15.27
CA GLU A 72 -5.92 -13.10 -14.84
C GLU A 72 -5.85 -13.62 -13.40
N GLY A 73 -6.55 -12.96 -12.49
CA GLY A 73 -6.51 -13.28 -11.07
C GLY A 73 -6.90 -14.72 -10.79
N ILE A 74 -6.19 -15.37 -9.89
CA ILE A 74 -6.44 -16.79 -9.50
C ILE A 74 -7.87 -16.97 -8.96
N LEU A 75 -8.46 -15.91 -8.42
CA LEU A 75 -9.74 -15.97 -7.71
C LEU A 75 -10.93 -15.60 -8.58
N GLY A 76 -10.73 -15.36 -9.88
CA GLY A 76 -11.83 -15.06 -10.82
C GLY A 76 -12.61 -13.78 -10.52
N ASP A 77 -12.11 -12.92 -9.67
CA ASP A 77 -12.78 -11.75 -9.16
C ASP A 77 -12.15 -10.46 -9.67
N ARG A 78 -12.89 -9.32 -9.61
CA ARG A 78 -12.43 -7.99 -10.02
C ARG A 78 -11.15 -7.53 -9.29
N GLU A 79 -10.86 -8.11 -8.14
CA GLU A 79 -9.64 -7.89 -7.36
C GLU A 79 -8.75 -9.14 -7.42
N GLY A 80 -8.41 -9.58 -8.64
CA GLY A 80 -7.55 -10.73 -8.85
C GLY A 80 -6.18 -10.56 -8.22
N TYR A 81 -5.67 -11.63 -7.62
CA TYR A 81 -4.30 -11.78 -7.15
C TYR A 81 -3.64 -12.91 -7.93
N PRO A 82 -2.42 -12.73 -8.42
CA PRO A 82 -1.60 -11.51 -8.49
C PRO A 82 -2.01 -10.60 -9.66
N ASP A 83 -1.52 -9.33 -9.65
CA ASP A 83 -1.80 -8.36 -10.73
C ASP A 83 -1.06 -8.71 -12.04
N TYR A 84 0.17 -9.21 -11.93
CA TYR A 84 1.07 -9.47 -13.06
C TYR A 84 1.79 -10.81 -12.96
N LYS A 85 2.26 -11.28 -14.12
CA LYS A 85 3.24 -12.36 -14.25
C LYS A 85 4.47 -11.81 -14.99
N HIS A 86 5.65 -12.02 -14.41
CA HIS A 86 6.91 -11.70 -15.05
C HIS A 86 7.36 -12.82 -15.98
N SER A 87 8.14 -12.51 -17.02
CA SER A 87 8.66 -13.50 -18.00
C SER A 87 9.49 -14.61 -17.37
N SER A 88 10.11 -14.37 -16.21
CA SER A 88 10.80 -15.40 -15.40
C SER A 88 9.88 -16.38 -14.68
N GLY A 89 8.55 -16.23 -14.79
CA GLY A 89 7.58 -17.06 -14.08
C GLY A 89 7.16 -16.53 -12.69
N LEU A 90 7.77 -15.46 -12.21
CA LEU A 90 7.37 -14.82 -10.94
C LEU A 90 5.99 -14.20 -11.06
N ARG A 91 5.23 -14.27 -9.97
CA ARG A 91 3.93 -13.62 -9.83
C ARG A 91 4.11 -12.32 -9.05
N VAL A 92 3.59 -11.22 -9.57
CA VAL A 92 3.86 -9.87 -9.04
C VAL A 92 2.57 -9.16 -8.68
N GLU A 93 2.43 -8.83 -7.42
CA GLU A 93 1.37 -7.95 -6.91
C GLU A 93 1.86 -6.53 -6.94
N LEU A 94 1.13 -5.64 -7.60
CA LEU A 94 1.49 -4.22 -7.69
C LEU A 94 0.84 -3.41 -6.57
N LYS A 95 1.63 -2.53 -5.98
CA LYS A 95 1.12 -1.48 -5.09
C LYS A 95 1.72 -0.13 -5.48
N LEU A 96 0.89 0.89 -5.49
CA LEU A 96 1.26 2.25 -5.84
C LEU A 96 1.30 3.13 -4.58
N LEU A 97 2.39 3.86 -4.40
CA LEU A 97 2.61 4.82 -3.33
C LEU A 97 2.74 6.21 -3.95
N TYR A 98 1.76 7.07 -3.72
CA TYR A 98 1.87 8.48 -4.09
C TYR A 98 2.82 9.18 -3.11
N ILE A 99 3.78 9.92 -3.66
CA ILE A 99 4.69 10.80 -2.92
C ILE A 99 4.35 12.24 -3.30
N ASP A 100 4.26 13.12 -2.32
CA ASP A 100 4.04 14.55 -2.55
C ASP A 100 5.26 15.17 -3.25
N ASN A 101 5.01 16.06 -4.20
CA ASN A 101 6.08 16.84 -4.82
C ASN A 101 6.16 18.21 -4.12
N PRO A 102 7.26 18.51 -3.41
CA PRO A 102 7.36 19.74 -2.60
C PRO A 102 7.35 21.03 -3.45
N THR A 103 7.59 20.91 -4.77
CA THR A 103 7.54 22.07 -5.68
C THR A 103 6.13 22.41 -6.19
N LEU A 104 5.15 21.54 -5.90
CA LEU A 104 3.76 21.73 -6.31
C LEU A 104 2.89 22.16 -5.13
N GLU A 105 2.13 23.21 -5.32
CA GLU A 105 1.16 23.66 -4.33
C GLU A 105 -0.09 22.79 -4.37
N MET A 106 -0.36 22.10 -3.26
CA MET A 106 -1.56 21.29 -3.05
C MET A 106 -2.23 21.68 -1.74
N LYS A 107 -3.53 21.39 -1.64
CA LYS A 107 -4.25 21.57 -0.38
C LYS A 107 -3.67 20.66 0.69
N ARG A 108 -3.20 21.25 1.78
CA ARG A 108 -2.64 20.51 2.91
C ARG A 108 -3.75 19.92 3.79
N PRO A 109 -3.69 18.63 4.15
CA PRO A 109 -4.65 18.06 5.09
C PRO A 109 -4.42 18.62 6.49
N PRO A 110 -5.49 18.81 7.30
CA PRO A 110 -5.37 19.34 8.66
C PRO A 110 -4.65 18.38 9.62
N THR A 111 -4.58 17.12 9.29
CA THR A 111 -3.94 16.08 10.10
C THR A 111 -3.10 15.17 9.23
N ARG A 112 -2.03 14.63 9.80
CA ARG A 112 -1.20 13.63 9.14
C ARG A 112 -2.03 12.41 8.75
N ARG A 113 -1.96 12.03 7.48
CA ARG A 113 -2.65 10.84 6.96
C ARG A 113 -1.64 9.76 6.59
N GLU A 114 -2.02 8.51 6.85
CA GLU A 114 -1.27 7.37 6.34
C GLU A 114 -1.57 7.18 4.84
N PRO A 115 -0.55 6.80 4.04
CA PRO A 115 -0.77 6.39 2.65
C PRO A 115 -1.87 5.34 2.54
N SER A 116 -2.64 5.39 1.44
CA SER A 116 -3.75 4.48 1.19
C SER A 116 -3.29 3.08 0.77
N ALA A 117 -2.07 2.96 0.24
CA ALA A 117 -1.52 1.68 -0.21
C ALA A 117 -1.61 0.60 0.88
N ARG A 118 -2.20 -0.54 0.52
CA ARG A 118 -2.46 -1.63 1.46
C ARG A 118 -2.30 -3.00 0.83
N LEU A 119 -1.90 -3.96 1.63
CA LEU A 119 -2.00 -5.38 1.33
C LEU A 119 -3.38 -5.87 1.81
N THR A 120 -4.26 -6.21 0.87
CA THR A 120 -5.66 -6.53 1.17
C THR A 120 -5.80 -7.81 1.99
N GLN A 121 -6.95 -8.00 2.65
CA GLN A 121 -7.26 -9.21 3.39
C GLN A 121 -7.40 -10.45 2.50
N LYS A 122 -7.68 -10.28 1.21
CA LYS A 122 -7.79 -11.39 0.25
C LYS A 122 -6.46 -12.08 -0.02
N VAL A 123 -5.33 -11.38 0.17
CA VAL A 123 -3.99 -11.95 0.03
C VAL A 123 -3.58 -12.58 1.36
N THR A 124 -3.60 -13.89 1.42
CA THR A 124 -3.35 -14.69 2.63
C THR A 124 -2.23 -15.69 2.41
N VAL A 125 -1.72 -16.27 3.48
CA VAL A 125 -0.71 -17.36 3.41
C VAL A 125 -1.17 -18.58 2.60
N LYS A 126 -2.49 -18.72 2.35
CA LYS A 126 -3.05 -19.86 1.60
C LYS A 126 -2.97 -19.64 0.09
N ASN A 127 -3.09 -18.41 -0.40
CA ASN A 127 -3.07 -18.10 -1.83
C ASN A 127 -1.75 -17.53 -2.34
N VAL A 128 -0.82 -17.20 -1.42
CA VAL A 128 0.53 -16.78 -1.77
C VAL A 128 1.41 -18.01 -2.00
N ASN A 129 2.11 -18.03 -3.13
CA ASN A 129 3.17 -19.02 -3.36
C ASN A 129 4.50 -18.44 -2.84
N PRO A 130 5.07 -19.01 -1.76
CA PRO A 130 6.29 -18.46 -1.15
C PRO A 130 7.50 -18.41 -2.09
N ALA A 131 7.57 -19.31 -3.07
CA ALA A 131 8.71 -19.44 -3.98
C ALA A 131 8.66 -18.46 -5.17
N THR A 132 7.48 -17.95 -5.53
CA THR A 132 7.30 -17.20 -6.77
C THR A 132 6.66 -15.83 -6.61
N ASP A 133 6.05 -15.54 -5.45
CA ASP A 133 5.25 -14.33 -5.31
C ASP A 133 6.05 -13.18 -4.72
N ALA A 134 6.06 -12.08 -5.46
CA ALA A 134 6.69 -10.83 -5.08
C ALA A 134 5.67 -9.69 -5.04
N MET A 135 5.88 -8.69 -4.18
CA MET A 135 5.19 -7.42 -4.22
C MET A 135 6.11 -6.38 -4.86
N LEU A 136 5.65 -5.74 -5.91
CA LEU A 136 6.26 -4.55 -6.51
C LEU A 136 5.57 -3.31 -5.93
N LEU A 137 6.31 -2.53 -5.16
CA LEU A 137 5.84 -1.24 -4.63
C LEU A 137 6.49 -0.12 -5.44
N ILE A 138 5.68 0.60 -6.21
CA ILE A 138 6.10 1.74 -7.01
C ILE A 138 5.75 3.03 -6.27
N ALA A 139 6.76 3.85 -6.01
CA ALA A 139 6.60 5.22 -5.57
C ALA A 139 6.52 6.14 -6.79
N TYR A 140 5.46 6.94 -6.88
CA TYR A 140 5.26 7.90 -7.96
C TYR A 140 4.86 9.27 -7.42
N ARG A 141 5.18 10.31 -8.17
CA ARG A 141 4.76 11.68 -7.87
C ARG A 141 4.34 12.40 -9.15
N LEU A 142 3.65 13.51 -8.98
CA LEU A 142 3.33 14.39 -10.10
C LEU A 142 4.55 15.23 -10.47
N GLU A 143 4.93 15.20 -11.73
CA GLU A 143 6.04 16.00 -12.26
C GLU A 143 5.56 16.87 -13.42
N PRO A 144 6.05 18.12 -13.54
CA PRO A 144 5.78 18.95 -14.71
C PRO A 144 6.21 18.24 -16.01
N GLN A 145 5.41 18.42 -17.04
CA GLN A 145 5.80 17.95 -18.38
C GLN A 145 6.84 18.90 -18.99
N ALA A 146 7.88 18.36 -19.60
CA ALA A 146 8.95 19.16 -20.20
C ALA A 146 8.44 20.11 -21.29
N GLU A 147 7.48 19.64 -22.11
CA GLU A 147 6.90 20.41 -23.21
C GLU A 147 5.83 21.40 -22.77
N ASN A 148 5.21 21.17 -21.63
CA ASN A 148 4.19 22.05 -21.06
C ASN A 148 4.21 22.04 -19.53
N PRO A 149 5.01 22.90 -18.88
CA PRO A 149 5.12 22.95 -17.44
C PRO A 149 3.83 23.35 -16.70
N SER A 150 2.80 23.83 -17.42
CA SER A 150 1.47 24.08 -16.82
C SER A 150 0.67 22.78 -16.58
N LEU A 151 1.13 21.66 -17.10
CA LEU A 151 0.60 20.32 -16.89
C LEU A 151 1.59 19.47 -16.07
N VAL A 152 1.05 18.65 -15.20
CA VAL A 152 1.79 17.65 -14.46
C VAL A 152 1.26 16.26 -14.80
N SER A 153 2.15 15.28 -14.77
CA SER A 153 1.81 13.87 -14.99
C SER A 153 2.46 12.98 -13.94
N PRO A 154 1.84 11.85 -13.59
CA PRO A 154 2.45 10.88 -12.72
C PRO A 154 3.77 10.37 -13.34
N THR A 155 4.82 10.36 -12.54
CA THR A 155 6.14 9.87 -12.94
C THR A 155 6.61 8.88 -11.89
N ILE A 156 7.08 7.71 -12.32
CA ILE A 156 7.67 6.71 -11.42
C ILE A 156 8.99 7.26 -10.89
N PHE A 157 9.06 7.44 -9.58
CA PHE A 157 10.20 8.04 -8.90
C PHE A 157 11.15 6.99 -8.32
N ASP A 158 10.59 5.95 -7.73
CA ASP A 158 11.33 4.87 -7.07
C ASP A 158 10.49 3.60 -7.04
N PHE A 159 11.10 2.46 -6.81
CA PHE A 159 10.38 1.22 -6.58
C PHE A 159 11.19 0.26 -5.72
N GLU A 160 10.51 -0.72 -5.13
CA GLU A 160 11.13 -1.81 -4.41
C GLU A 160 10.34 -3.10 -4.60
N VAL A 161 11.03 -4.23 -4.50
CA VAL A 161 10.47 -5.57 -4.64
C VAL A 161 10.65 -6.34 -3.33
N PHE A 162 9.56 -6.92 -2.85
CA PHE A 162 9.53 -7.66 -1.59
C PHE A 162 9.01 -9.07 -1.79
N SER A 163 9.45 -10.00 -0.94
CA SER A 163 8.81 -11.31 -0.80
C SER A 163 7.38 -11.14 -0.30
N MET A 164 6.39 -11.60 -1.07
CA MET A 164 4.98 -11.46 -0.69
C MET A 164 4.67 -12.20 0.61
N ILE A 165 5.19 -13.43 0.76
CA ILE A 165 4.92 -14.23 1.97
C ILE A 165 5.46 -13.57 3.24
N GLU A 166 6.61 -12.90 3.18
CA GLU A 166 7.18 -12.21 4.35
C GLU A 166 6.31 -11.02 4.78
N LEU A 167 5.76 -10.28 3.82
CA LEU A 167 4.86 -9.16 4.10
C LEU A 167 3.53 -9.64 4.69
N VAL A 168 2.94 -10.71 4.13
CA VAL A 168 1.70 -11.30 4.65
C VAL A 168 1.91 -11.81 6.07
N GLU A 169 2.96 -12.58 6.32
CA GLU A 169 3.27 -13.07 7.67
C GLU A 169 3.54 -11.93 8.66
N ALA A 170 4.23 -10.87 8.26
CA ALA A 170 4.48 -9.72 9.11
C ALA A 170 3.17 -8.98 9.46
N ARG A 171 2.29 -8.79 8.47
CA ARG A 171 0.95 -8.22 8.65
C ARG A 171 0.14 -9.05 9.64
N ASP A 172 0.10 -10.36 9.43
CA ASP A 172 -0.74 -11.28 10.21
C ASP A 172 -0.22 -11.44 11.64
N ARG A 173 1.11 -11.51 11.84
CA ARG A 173 1.69 -11.48 13.20
C ARG A 173 1.32 -10.22 13.96
N ARG A 174 1.34 -9.06 13.27
CA ARG A 174 0.91 -7.80 13.90
C ARG A 174 -0.57 -7.84 14.28
N LEU A 175 -1.43 -8.36 13.40
CA LEU A 175 -2.86 -8.51 13.70
C LEU A 175 -3.06 -9.32 14.98
N LEU A 176 -2.43 -10.51 15.05
CA LEU A 176 -2.53 -11.39 16.20
C LEU A 176 -1.96 -10.74 17.49
N ALA A 177 -0.81 -10.07 17.39
CA ALA A 177 -0.21 -9.36 18.52
C ALA A 177 -1.08 -8.21 19.06
N CYS A 178 -1.96 -7.64 18.22
CA CYS A 178 -2.96 -6.65 18.64
C CYS A 178 -4.26 -7.28 19.14
N GLY A 179 -4.31 -8.62 19.31
CA GLY A 179 -5.50 -9.37 19.72
C GLY A 179 -6.55 -9.52 18.61
N GLY A 180 -6.22 -9.23 17.37
CA GLY A 180 -7.07 -9.50 16.22
C GLY A 180 -7.11 -10.99 15.89
N ARG A 181 -8.10 -11.40 15.13
CA ARG A 181 -8.23 -12.77 14.61
C ARG A 181 -8.80 -12.77 13.21
N TRP A 182 -8.54 -13.84 12.47
CA TRP A 182 -9.14 -14.11 11.17
C TRP A 182 -10.38 -14.98 11.33
N PHE A 183 -11.39 -14.72 10.49
CA PHE A 183 -12.51 -15.61 10.28
C PHE A 183 -12.47 -16.12 8.85
N GLY A 184 -12.49 -17.44 8.69
CA GLY A 184 -12.49 -18.06 7.37
C GLY A 184 -11.27 -17.72 6.50
N ASP A 185 -11.39 -17.96 5.21
CA ASP A 185 -10.28 -17.83 4.27
C ASP A 185 -10.17 -16.45 3.64
N TYR A 186 -11.28 -15.69 3.60
CA TYR A 186 -11.40 -14.40 2.91
C TYR A 186 -12.16 -13.35 3.72
N GLU A 187 -12.45 -13.63 4.98
CA GLU A 187 -13.16 -12.69 5.83
C GLU A 187 -12.24 -11.59 6.32
N THR A 188 -12.83 -10.42 6.52
CA THR A 188 -12.12 -9.29 7.09
C THR A 188 -11.71 -9.60 8.53
N PRO A 189 -10.46 -9.32 8.92
CA PRO A 189 -9.99 -9.66 10.26
C PRO A 189 -10.73 -8.86 11.32
N THR A 190 -11.13 -9.54 12.38
CA THR A 190 -11.77 -8.96 13.53
C THR A 190 -10.76 -8.23 14.40
N ILE A 191 -11.09 -7.04 14.85
CA ILE A 191 -10.29 -6.24 15.77
C ILE A 191 -10.88 -6.24 17.18
N LEU A 192 -10.03 -5.95 18.16
CA LEU A 192 -10.49 -5.76 19.54
C LEU A 192 -11.31 -4.49 19.68
N SER A 193 -12.45 -4.61 20.32
CA SER A 193 -13.22 -3.50 20.85
C SER A 193 -12.43 -2.76 21.93
N ARG A 194 -12.95 -1.64 22.42
CA ARG A 194 -12.38 -0.94 23.59
C ARG A 194 -12.29 -1.86 24.82
N VAL A 195 -13.31 -2.68 25.04
CA VAL A 195 -13.35 -3.67 26.14
C VAL A 195 -12.30 -4.74 25.93
N GLY A 196 -12.20 -5.31 24.74
CA GLY A 196 -11.19 -6.32 24.41
C GLY A 196 -9.76 -5.80 24.57
N LYS A 197 -9.49 -4.56 24.18
CA LYS A 197 -8.17 -3.93 24.42
C LYS A 197 -7.85 -3.78 25.91
N ALA A 198 -8.84 -3.44 26.74
CA ALA A 198 -8.66 -3.36 28.19
C ALA A 198 -8.40 -4.75 28.78
N LYS A 199 -9.15 -5.78 28.37
CA LYS A 199 -8.93 -7.17 28.80
C LYS A 199 -7.53 -7.66 28.42
N LEU A 200 -7.11 -7.43 27.17
CA LEU A 200 -5.77 -7.81 26.71
C LEU A 200 -4.67 -7.16 27.54
N LYS A 201 -4.80 -5.85 27.82
CA LYS A 201 -3.85 -5.11 28.67
C LYS A 201 -3.80 -5.65 30.10
N ALA A 202 -4.93 -6.14 30.62
CA ALA A 202 -5.04 -6.71 31.97
C ALA A 202 -4.65 -8.21 32.02
N GLY A 203 -4.24 -8.82 30.89
CA GLY A 203 -3.92 -10.26 30.82
C GLY A 203 -5.14 -11.18 31.00
N LEU A 204 -6.35 -10.65 30.77
CA LEU A 204 -7.60 -11.40 30.88
C LEU A 204 -7.93 -12.14 29.59
N ALA A 205 -8.64 -13.26 29.70
CA ALA A 205 -9.10 -14.03 28.55
C ALA A 205 -10.04 -13.18 27.67
N LEU A 206 -9.85 -13.32 26.35
CA LEU A 206 -10.71 -12.69 25.35
C LEU A 206 -11.86 -13.63 24.98
N ASP A 207 -13.05 -13.08 24.89
CA ASP A 207 -14.30 -13.73 24.47
C ASP A 207 -14.92 -12.99 23.27
N ASP A 208 -16.07 -13.43 22.78
CA ASP A 208 -16.73 -12.83 21.63
C ASP A 208 -17.13 -11.36 21.86
N THR A 209 -17.40 -10.96 23.10
CA THR A 209 -17.69 -9.56 23.45
C THR A 209 -16.47 -8.66 23.39
N SER A 210 -15.28 -9.26 23.33
CA SER A 210 -14.00 -8.55 23.26
C SER A 210 -13.73 -7.95 21.88
N TYR A 211 -14.50 -8.29 20.87
CA TYR A 211 -14.28 -7.90 19.48
C TYR A 211 -15.36 -6.93 18.99
N GLY A 212 -14.98 -6.15 17.98
CA GLY A 212 -15.89 -5.22 17.31
C GLY A 212 -15.88 -3.80 17.86
N ARG A 213 -16.67 -2.93 17.22
CA ARG A 213 -16.90 -1.55 17.63
C ARG A 213 -18.24 -1.44 18.38
N LYS A 214 -18.37 -0.44 19.24
CA LYS A 214 -19.65 -0.16 19.89
C LYS A 214 -20.66 0.37 18.86
N GLU A 215 -21.92 0.01 19.01
CA GLU A 215 -23.05 0.60 18.25
C GLU A 215 -23.08 2.13 18.33
N SER A 216 -22.69 2.70 19.48
CA SER A 216 -22.59 4.15 19.67
C SER A 216 -21.57 4.85 18.73
N GLU A 217 -20.68 4.10 18.09
CA GLU A 217 -19.75 4.60 17.08
C GLU A 217 -20.36 4.58 15.66
N GLY A 218 -21.65 4.26 15.53
CA GLY A 218 -22.42 4.31 14.30
C GLY A 218 -22.05 3.25 13.25
N LYS A 219 -21.32 2.20 13.65
CA LYS A 219 -20.87 1.15 12.74
C LYS A 219 -20.80 -0.18 13.44
N ASP A 220 -21.60 -1.11 12.98
CA ASP A 220 -21.59 -2.51 13.36
C ASP A 220 -20.43 -3.26 12.67
N TYR A 221 -19.17 -2.80 12.92
CA TYR A 221 -17.99 -3.40 12.28
C TYR A 221 -17.12 -4.13 13.29
N ASN A 222 -17.08 -5.43 13.12
CA ASN A 222 -16.05 -6.28 13.69
C ASN A 222 -14.71 -6.21 12.93
N GLU A 223 -14.54 -5.25 12.01
CA GLU A 223 -13.54 -5.29 10.96
C GLU A 223 -12.53 -4.15 11.07
N ASP A 224 -11.26 -4.44 10.81
CA ASP A 224 -10.22 -3.41 10.56
C ASP A 224 -9.77 -3.44 9.11
N THR A 225 -10.48 -2.73 8.25
CA THR A 225 -10.11 -2.60 6.83
C THR A 225 -8.75 -1.91 6.61
N ASN A 226 -8.18 -1.30 7.64
CA ASN A 226 -6.90 -0.60 7.59
C ASN A 226 -5.72 -1.42 8.15
N PHE A 227 -5.96 -2.66 8.65
CA PHE A 227 -4.90 -3.49 9.23
C PHE A 227 -3.76 -3.74 8.24
N GLY A 228 -4.07 -3.87 6.97
CA GLY A 228 -3.13 -4.13 5.88
C GLY A 228 -2.47 -2.89 5.27
N LYS A 229 -2.68 -1.68 5.79
CA LYS A 229 -1.93 -0.50 5.31
C LYS A 229 -0.43 -0.77 5.40
N LEU A 230 0.29 -0.56 4.29
CA LEU A 230 1.71 -0.89 4.19
C LEU A 230 2.54 -0.26 5.30
N GLN A 231 2.20 0.98 5.69
CA GLN A 231 2.88 1.66 6.79
C GLN A 231 2.72 0.94 8.15
N ARG A 232 1.72 0.10 8.32
CA ARG A 232 1.46 -0.63 9.57
C ARG A 232 2.11 -2.00 9.61
N ILE A 233 2.63 -2.51 8.50
CA ILE A 233 3.28 -3.82 8.41
C ILE A 233 4.69 -3.72 8.99
N PRO A 234 5.05 -4.51 10.01
CA PRO A 234 6.35 -4.46 10.67
C PRO A 234 7.41 -5.27 9.90
N HIS A 235 7.76 -4.81 8.69
CA HIS A 235 8.79 -5.39 7.84
C HIS A 235 9.89 -4.36 7.61
N ALA A 236 11.16 -4.69 7.94
CA ALA A 236 12.25 -3.72 7.96
C ALA A 236 12.51 -3.06 6.60
N GLY A 237 12.61 -3.85 5.53
CA GLY A 237 12.83 -3.32 4.18
C GLY A 237 11.67 -2.44 3.71
N LEU A 238 10.41 -2.83 3.99
CA LEU A 238 9.24 -2.02 3.67
C LEU A 238 9.27 -0.68 4.42
N LYS A 239 9.62 -0.70 5.71
CA LYS A 239 9.75 0.53 6.51
C LYS A 239 10.87 1.43 5.97
N ALA A 240 12.00 0.86 5.58
CA ALA A 240 13.10 1.61 4.99
C ALA A 240 12.67 2.31 3.69
N PHE A 241 11.98 1.59 2.79
CA PHE A 241 11.44 2.17 1.55
C PHE A 241 10.43 3.29 1.81
N LEU A 242 9.46 3.05 2.72
CA LEU A 242 8.45 4.05 3.09
C LEU A 242 9.07 5.28 3.75
N ASN A 243 10.12 5.11 4.55
CA ASN A 243 10.84 6.23 5.17
C ASN A 243 11.69 7.02 4.17
N LYS A 244 12.30 6.35 3.19
CA LYS A 244 13.00 7.00 2.07
C LYS A 244 12.07 7.87 1.24
N ASN A 245 10.83 7.41 1.05
CA ASN A 245 9.79 8.04 0.23
C ASN A 245 8.70 8.70 1.11
N ARG A 246 9.10 9.38 2.20
CA ARG A 246 8.17 9.83 3.24
C ARG A 246 7.63 11.25 3.06
N GLU A 247 7.99 11.97 2.02
CA GLU A 247 7.52 13.35 1.75
C GLU A 247 6.01 13.45 1.82
N PHE A 248 5.30 12.40 1.40
CA PHE A 248 3.85 12.27 1.54
C PHE A 248 3.37 12.22 3.00
N LEU A 249 4.22 11.81 3.94
CA LEU A 249 3.89 11.60 5.34
C LEU A 249 4.12 12.85 6.21
N GLU A 250 4.81 13.86 5.70
CA GLU A 250 5.11 15.06 6.45
C GLU A 250 3.95 16.05 6.40
N VAL A 251 3.39 16.30 7.57
CA VAL A 251 2.53 17.45 7.82
C VAL A 251 3.45 18.59 8.20
N SER A 252 3.19 19.82 7.71
CA SER A 252 3.94 20.99 8.14
C SER A 252 3.89 21.07 9.68
N GLU A 253 5.04 21.09 10.34
CA GLU A 253 5.17 21.22 11.80
C GLU A 253 4.51 22.50 12.35
N ALA A 254 4.09 23.43 11.47
CA ALA A 254 3.49 24.71 11.80
C ALA A 254 2.11 24.63 12.48
N THR A 255 1.44 23.46 12.52
CA THR A 255 0.10 23.33 13.13
C THR A 255 0.10 22.66 14.51
N ASN A 256 1.24 22.15 14.99
CA ASN A 256 1.31 21.51 16.31
C ASN A 256 1.71 22.46 17.45
N GLY A 257 1.85 23.75 17.20
CA GLY A 257 2.31 24.75 18.18
C GLY A 257 1.22 25.53 18.92
N GLN A 258 -0.07 25.27 18.66
CA GLN A 258 -1.17 25.84 19.43
C GLN A 258 -1.95 24.76 20.16
N ALA A 259 -1.32 24.21 21.22
CA ALA A 259 -2.10 23.70 22.34
C ALA A 259 -2.70 24.89 23.04
N ASP A 260 -4.01 24.97 23.02
CA ASP A 260 -4.81 25.95 23.75
C ASP A 260 -4.45 25.87 25.25
N PRO A 261 -3.97 26.94 25.91
CA PRO A 261 -3.60 26.89 27.32
C PRO A 261 -4.81 27.10 28.25
N THR A 262 -6.04 26.90 27.76
CA THR A 262 -7.23 27.04 28.60
C THR A 262 -8.24 25.90 28.35
N ALA A 263 -8.02 24.75 28.99
CA ALA A 263 -9.07 23.81 29.39
C ALA A 263 -8.57 22.94 30.54
#